data_d8bdae26bd6bf53602b8c91abee0a2a3
#
_entry.id   d8bdae26bd6bf53602b8c91abee0a2a3
#
_cell.length_a   1.000
_cell.length_b   1.000
_cell.length_c   1.000
_cell.angle_alpha   90.00
_cell.angle_beta   90.00
_cell.angle_gamma   90.00
#
_symmetry.space_group_name_H-M   'P 1'
#
loop_
_entity.id
_entity.type
_entity.pdbx_description
1 polymer ?
#
loop_
_entity_poly.entity_id
_entity_poly.type
_entity_poly.pdbx_seq_one_letter_code
_entity_poly.pdbx_strand_id
1 'polypeptide(L)'
;MIKFIMLFIISFLPPAIYAIWIRNTEKYEREPWQAIFIAFLWGATIAIIASLILEILLSIPIYSSFKDYSVASFVIAVIIAPFVEELTKPLALSLRGVKKEINEVEDGLVYGAIASLGFSATENLFYAMGFLSYGLLLFFILVAILSLIHI
;
A
#
# COMPACT_ATOMS: atom_id res chain seq x y z
N MET A 1 22.87 0.05 -10.51
CA MET A 1 21.90 1.02 -11.09
C MET A 1 20.78 0.31 -11.85
N ILE A 2 21.04 -0.46 -12.90
CA ILE A 2 20.00 -1.15 -13.71
C ILE A 2 19.09 -2.06 -12.87
N LYS A 3 19.64 -2.86 -11.94
CA LYS A 3 18.84 -3.74 -11.06
C LYS A 3 17.83 -2.97 -10.22
N PHE A 4 18.20 -1.82 -9.65
CA PHE A 4 17.29 -0.98 -8.87
C PHE A 4 16.15 -0.40 -9.72
N ILE A 5 16.46 0.05 -10.94
CA ILE A 5 15.44 0.54 -11.88
C ILE A 5 14.46 -0.58 -12.23
N MET A 6 14.96 -1.78 -12.51
CA MET A 6 14.10 -2.95 -12.79
C MET A 6 13.20 -3.30 -11.61
N LEU A 7 13.73 -3.31 -10.38
CA LEU A 7 12.94 -3.58 -9.18
C LEU A 7 11.86 -2.52 -8.97
N PHE A 8 12.21 -1.25 -9.13
CA PHE A 8 11.25 -0.16 -9.02
C PHE A 8 10.11 -0.32 -10.04
N ILE A 9 10.46 -0.56 -11.32
CA ILE A 9 9.46 -0.78 -12.37
C ILE A 9 8.56 -1.98 -12.03
N ILE A 10 9.13 -3.12 -11.64
CA ILE A 10 8.36 -4.33 -11.32
C ILE A 10 7.45 -4.09 -10.12
N SER A 11 7.90 -3.37 -9.10
CA SER A 11 7.12 -3.10 -7.89
C SER A 11 5.99 -2.10 -8.11
N PHE A 12 6.20 -1.09 -8.95
CA PHE A 12 5.22 -0.02 -9.15
C PHE A 12 4.29 -0.25 -10.36
N LEU A 13 4.72 -1.00 -11.37
CA LEU A 13 3.95 -1.17 -12.61
C LEU A 13 2.61 -1.89 -12.39
N PRO A 14 2.52 -3.05 -11.72
CA PRO A 14 1.24 -3.71 -11.50
C PRO A 14 0.26 -2.86 -10.68
N PRO A 15 0.63 -2.27 -9.51
CA PRO A 15 -0.25 -1.37 -8.78
C PRO A 15 -0.73 -0.18 -9.61
N ALA A 16 0.15 0.42 -10.41
CA ALA A 16 -0.22 1.54 -11.29
C ALA A 16 -1.22 1.11 -12.38
N ILE A 17 -1.05 -0.07 -12.96
CA ILE A 17 -2.01 -0.63 -13.94
C ILE A 17 -3.37 -0.85 -13.28
N TYR A 18 -3.42 -1.42 -12.07
CA TYR A 18 -4.67 -1.60 -11.32
C TYR A 18 -5.32 -0.26 -10.97
N ALA A 19 -4.55 0.75 -10.57
CA ALA A 19 -5.06 2.09 -10.31
C ALA A 19 -5.72 2.72 -11.55
N ILE A 20 -5.07 2.61 -12.71
CA ILE A 20 -5.64 3.05 -13.99
C ILE A 20 -6.88 2.26 -14.35
N TRP A 21 -6.87 0.95 -14.13
CA TRP A 21 -8.00 0.09 -14.42
C TRP A 21 -9.20 0.43 -13.53
N ILE A 22 -9.04 0.56 -12.21
CA ILE A 22 -10.09 0.94 -11.26
C ILE A 22 -10.72 2.25 -11.69
N ARG A 23 -9.93 3.31 -11.90
CA ARG A 23 -10.44 4.60 -12.38
C ARG A 23 -11.24 4.48 -13.68
N ASN A 24 -10.83 3.63 -14.60
CA ASN A 24 -11.48 3.49 -15.92
C ASN A 24 -12.71 2.58 -15.89
N THR A 25 -12.97 1.84 -14.78
CA THR A 25 -14.20 1.06 -14.60
C THR A 25 -15.39 1.93 -14.21
N GLU A 26 -15.16 3.14 -13.74
CA GLU A 26 -16.23 4.11 -13.46
C GLU A 26 -16.96 4.50 -14.75
N LYS A 27 -18.27 4.29 -14.74
CA LYS A 27 -19.10 4.43 -15.93
C LYS A 27 -19.68 5.83 -16.12
N TYR A 28 -19.96 6.52 -15.02
CA TYR A 28 -20.73 7.76 -15.05
C TYR A 28 -19.85 8.99 -14.87
N GLU A 29 -19.03 9.04 -13.84
CA GLU A 29 -18.11 10.14 -13.58
C GLU A 29 -16.74 9.56 -13.25
N ARG A 30 -15.73 9.89 -14.05
CA ARG A 30 -14.38 9.40 -13.84
C ARG A 30 -13.60 10.37 -12.98
N GLU A 31 -12.99 9.84 -11.96
CA GLU A 31 -12.16 10.62 -11.04
C GLU A 31 -11.00 11.35 -11.75
N PRO A 32 -10.73 12.61 -11.38
CA PRO A 32 -9.66 13.38 -11.99
C PRO A 32 -8.30 12.79 -11.68
N TRP A 33 -7.45 12.70 -12.70
CA TRP A 33 -6.09 12.16 -12.59
C TRP A 33 -5.26 12.77 -11.47
N GLN A 34 -5.49 14.04 -11.17
CA GLN A 34 -4.78 14.75 -10.11
C GLN A 34 -5.11 14.15 -8.73
N ALA A 35 -6.37 13.86 -8.43
CA ALA A 35 -6.78 13.26 -7.16
C ALA A 35 -6.32 11.81 -7.06
N ILE A 36 -6.41 11.03 -8.15
CA ILE A 36 -5.86 9.67 -8.27
C ILE A 36 -4.36 9.67 -7.93
N PHE A 37 -3.60 10.58 -8.54
CA PHE A 37 -2.16 10.66 -8.29
C PHE A 37 -1.84 11.04 -6.85
N ILE A 38 -2.59 11.98 -6.25
CA ILE A 38 -2.43 12.39 -4.85
C ILE A 38 -2.72 11.21 -3.91
N ALA A 39 -3.81 10.46 -4.13
CA ALA A 39 -4.15 9.29 -3.31
C ALA A 39 -3.10 8.19 -3.42
N PHE A 40 -2.64 7.87 -4.64
CA PHE A 40 -1.57 6.91 -4.87
C PHE A 40 -0.27 7.32 -4.19
N LEU A 41 0.13 8.57 -4.33
CA LEU A 41 1.36 9.10 -3.74
C LEU A 41 1.30 9.12 -2.21
N TRP A 42 0.13 9.42 -1.64
CA TRP A 42 -0.10 9.30 -0.19
C TRP A 42 0.20 7.87 0.29
N GLY A 43 -0.39 6.87 -0.33
CA GLY A 43 -0.15 5.46 -0.01
C GLY A 43 1.32 5.09 -0.14
N ALA A 44 1.92 5.44 -1.28
CA ALA A 44 3.31 5.10 -1.58
C ALA A 44 4.36 5.77 -0.68
N THR A 45 4.00 6.84 0.04
CA THR A 45 4.96 7.60 0.84
C THR A 45 4.51 7.78 2.29
N ILE A 46 3.53 8.63 2.54
CA ILE A 46 3.17 9.05 3.90
C ILE A 46 2.50 7.93 4.67
N ALA A 47 1.58 7.19 4.06
CA ALA A 47 0.88 6.11 4.73
C ALA A 47 1.85 5.02 5.19
N ILE A 48 2.78 4.59 4.34
CA ILE A 48 3.74 3.54 4.69
C ILE A 48 4.73 4.01 5.78
N ILE A 49 5.19 5.27 5.73
CA ILE A 49 6.06 5.82 6.78
C ILE A 49 5.31 5.92 8.10
N ALA A 50 4.06 6.38 8.09
CA ALA A 50 3.23 6.48 9.28
C ALA A 50 2.95 5.08 9.87
N SER A 51 2.65 4.09 9.04
CA SER A 51 2.46 2.70 9.47
C SER A 51 3.71 2.16 10.16
N LEU A 52 4.87 2.29 9.54
CA LEU A 52 6.13 1.81 10.11
C LEU A 52 6.42 2.46 11.48
N ILE A 53 6.19 3.77 11.63
CA ILE A 53 6.38 4.46 12.90
C ILE A 53 5.41 3.92 13.97
N LEU A 54 4.12 3.78 13.63
CA LEU A 54 3.11 3.27 14.56
C LEU A 54 3.38 1.81 14.94
N GLU A 55 3.77 0.97 13.99
CA GLU A 55 4.12 -0.44 14.24
C GLU A 55 5.32 -0.53 15.21
N ILE A 56 6.37 0.26 15.00
CA ILE A 56 7.53 0.32 15.91
C ILE A 56 7.06 0.73 17.31
N LEU A 57 6.26 1.78 17.43
CA LEU A 57 5.77 2.26 18.73
C LEU A 57 4.91 1.22 19.46
N LEU A 58 4.02 0.54 18.73
CA LEU A 58 3.14 -0.50 19.27
C LEU A 58 3.87 -1.82 19.54
N SER A 59 4.97 -2.10 18.84
CA SER A 59 5.78 -3.30 19.06
C SER A 59 6.48 -3.29 20.43
N ILE A 60 6.87 -2.14 20.95
CA ILE A 60 7.59 -2.00 22.22
C ILE A 60 6.82 -2.65 23.39
N PRO A 61 5.54 -2.28 23.68
CA PRO A 61 4.78 -2.91 24.75
C PRO A 61 4.48 -4.38 24.47
N ILE A 62 4.31 -4.78 23.21
CA ILE A 62 4.07 -6.18 22.84
C ILE A 62 5.27 -7.05 23.21
N TYR A 63 6.49 -6.66 22.77
CA TYR A 63 7.69 -7.40 23.12
C TYR A 63 7.97 -7.44 24.65
N SER A 64 7.57 -6.41 25.38
CA SER A 64 7.72 -6.41 26.85
C SER A 64 6.70 -7.30 27.56
N SER A 65 5.54 -7.54 26.95
CA SER A 65 4.45 -8.31 27.56
C SER A 65 4.53 -9.81 27.29
N PHE A 66 5.13 -10.24 26.20
CA PHE A 66 5.28 -11.65 25.85
C PHE A 66 6.66 -12.17 26.20
N LYS A 67 6.72 -13.34 26.88
CA LYS A 67 8.00 -14.01 27.20
C LYS A 67 8.62 -14.67 25.96
N ASP A 68 7.80 -15.10 25.04
CA ASP A 68 8.22 -15.74 23.78
C ASP A 68 8.28 -14.70 22.66
N TYR A 69 9.46 -14.48 22.13
CA TYR A 69 9.70 -13.56 21.03
C TYR A 69 8.95 -13.93 19.75
N SER A 70 8.80 -15.25 19.48
CA SER A 70 8.09 -15.74 18.30
C SER A 70 6.60 -15.39 18.37
N VAL A 71 6.00 -15.53 19.55
CA VAL A 71 4.59 -15.15 19.77
C VAL A 71 4.41 -13.63 19.63
N ALA A 72 5.29 -12.86 20.22
CA ALA A 72 5.27 -11.39 20.07
C ALA A 72 5.36 -10.97 18.59
N SER A 73 6.33 -11.53 17.86
CA SER A 73 6.50 -11.25 16.42
C SER A 73 5.28 -11.65 15.59
N PHE A 74 4.65 -12.78 15.90
CA PHE A 74 3.42 -13.21 15.24
C PHE A 74 2.27 -12.23 15.49
N VAL A 75 2.08 -11.79 16.73
CA VAL A 75 1.04 -10.79 17.08
C VAL A 75 1.26 -9.49 16.33
N ILE A 76 2.51 -9.02 16.25
CA ILE A 76 2.85 -7.80 15.51
C ILE A 76 2.53 -7.97 14.02
N ALA A 77 2.99 -9.04 13.39
CA ALA A 77 2.85 -9.24 11.95
C ALA A 77 1.40 -9.52 11.50
N VAL A 78 0.61 -10.21 12.33
CA VAL A 78 -0.73 -10.68 11.94
C VAL A 78 -1.87 -9.80 12.44
N ILE A 79 -1.64 -9.05 13.52
CA ILE A 79 -2.68 -8.23 14.14
C ILE A 79 -2.32 -6.73 14.05
N ILE A 80 -1.14 -6.34 14.53
CA ILE A 80 -0.78 -4.93 14.67
C ILE A 80 -0.51 -4.30 13.30
N ALA A 81 0.34 -4.90 12.48
CA ALA A 81 0.71 -4.35 11.19
C ALA A 81 -0.52 -4.16 10.27
N PRO A 82 -1.37 -5.18 10.01
CA PRO A 82 -2.56 -4.98 9.17
C PRO A 82 -3.52 -3.92 9.73
N PHE A 83 -3.71 -3.89 11.06
CA PHE A 83 -4.58 -2.89 11.68
C PHE A 83 -4.06 -1.46 11.48
N VAL A 84 -2.77 -1.24 11.68
CA VAL A 84 -2.13 0.08 11.51
C VAL A 84 -2.16 0.52 10.04
N GLU A 85 -1.88 -0.40 9.13
CA GLU A 85 -1.93 -0.14 7.69
C GLU A 85 -3.32 0.29 7.23
N GLU A 86 -4.35 -0.45 7.63
CA GLU A 86 -5.74 -0.15 7.26
C GLU A 86 -6.27 1.14 7.92
N LEU A 87 -5.62 1.65 8.97
CA LEU A 87 -5.89 2.98 9.52
C LEU A 87 -5.20 4.11 8.73
N THR A 88 -3.99 3.87 8.22
CA THR A 88 -3.19 4.93 7.58
C THR A 88 -3.52 5.14 6.10
N LYS A 89 -3.86 4.08 5.39
CA LYS A 89 -4.22 4.13 3.96
C LYS A 89 -5.41 5.06 3.68
N PRO A 90 -6.57 4.93 4.37
CA PRO A 90 -7.75 5.75 4.11
C PRO A 90 -7.61 7.24 4.47
N LEU A 91 -6.57 7.62 5.21
CA LEU A 91 -6.32 9.03 5.50
C LEU A 91 -6.06 9.87 4.23
N ALA A 92 -5.77 9.22 3.10
CA ALA A 92 -5.77 9.85 1.78
C ALA A 92 -7.06 10.64 1.50
N LEU A 93 -8.21 10.13 1.95
CA LEU A 93 -9.54 10.74 1.76
C LEU A 93 -9.68 12.08 2.47
N SER A 94 -8.86 12.37 3.48
CA SER A 94 -8.86 13.64 4.20
C SER A 94 -8.05 14.74 3.50
N LEU A 95 -7.25 14.41 2.51
CA LEU A 95 -6.43 15.35 1.76
C LEU A 95 -7.31 16.29 0.92
N ARG A 96 -7.04 17.58 0.94
CA ARG A 96 -7.85 18.58 0.20
C ARG A 96 -7.99 18.24 -1.29
N GLY A 97 -6.94 17.71 -1.90
CA GLY A 97 -6.94 17.35 -3.33
C GLY A 97 -7.80 16.15 -3.68
N VAL A 98 -8.09 15.28 -2.71
CA VAL A 98 -8.96 14.10 -2.84
C VAL A 98 -10.36 14.43 -2.32
N LYS A 99 -10.44 14.96 -1.09
CA LYS A 99 -11.70 15.21 -0.39
C LYS A 99 -12.70 16.06 -1.17
N LYS A 100 -12.24 17.03 -1.95
CA LYS A 100 -13.10 17.92 -2.76
C LYS A 100 -13.76 17.20 -3.95
N GLU A 101 -13.22 16.06 -4.35
CA GLU A 101 -13.74 15.26 -5.45
C GLU A 101 -14.67 14.12 -4.96
N ILE A 102 -14.77 13.90 -3.64
CA ILE A 102 -15.64 12.87 -3.07
C ILE A 102 -17.07 13.42 -3.04
N ASN A 103 -17.91 12.96 -3.96
CA ASN A 103 -19.33 13.30 -4.07
C ASN A 103 -20.22 12.14 -3.62
N GLU A 104 -19.77 10.91 -3.85
CA GLU A 104 -20.48 9.67 -3.59
C GLU A 104 -19.64 8.69 -2.78
N VAL A 105 -20.27 7.61 -2.29
CA VAL A 105 -19.57 6.56 -1.53
C VAL A 105 -18.58 5.80 -2.40
N GLU A 106 -18.88 5.66 -3.69
CA GLU A 106 -18.02 4.99 -4.67
C GLU A 106 -16.67 5.68 -4.82
N ASP A 107 -16.65 7.02 -4.82
CA ASP A 107 -15.40 7.81 -4.90
C ASP A 107 -14.47 7.50 -3.73
N GLY A 108 -15.05 7.36 -2.53
CA GLY A 108 -14.30 6.97 -1.33
C GLY A 108 -13.66 5.58 -1.47
N LEU A 109 -14.35 4.62 -2.08
CA LEU A 109 -13.84 3.28 -2.36
C LEU A 109 -12.71 3.34 -3.39
N VAL A 110 -12.90 4.12 -4.45
CA VAL A 110 -11.90 4.30 -5.52
C VAL A 110 -10.62 4.90 -4.95
N TYR A 111 -10.73 6.04 -4.24
CA TYR A 111 -9.53 6.69 -3.67
C TYR A 111 -8.87 5.85 -2.57
N GLY A 112 -9.66 5.12 -1.77
CA GLY A 112 -9.14 4.17 -0.78
C GLY A 112 -8.33 3.06 -1.44
N ALA A 113 -8.88 2.43 -2.48
CA ALA A 113 -8.20 1.40 -3.25
C ALA A 113 -6.93 1.94 -3.93
N ILE A 114 -6.97 3.16 -4.50
CA ILE A 114 -5.81 3.80 -5.10
C ILE A 114 -4.70 4.07 -4.08
N ALA A 115 -5.05 4.54 -2.87
CA ALA A 115 -4.07 4.74 -1.80
C ALA A 115 -3.45 3.42 -1.35
N SER A 116 -4.26 2.36 -1.25
CA SER A 116 -3.79 1.01 -0.92
C SER A 116 -2.85 0.45 -1.99
N LEU A 117 -3.13 0.68 -3.26
CA LEU A 117 -2.22 0.31 -4.36
C LEU A 117 -0.89 1.07 -4.30
N GLY A 118 -0.92 2.36 -3.94
CA GLY A 118 0.30 3.13 -3.70
C GLY A 118 1.14 2.53 -2.57
N PHE A 119 0.49 2.19 -1.44
CA PHE A 119 1.12 1.54 -0.30
C PHE A 119 1.78 0.22 -0.72
N SER A 120 1.02 -0.66 -1.37
CA SER A 120 1.50 -1.93 -1.89
C SER A 120 2.69 -1.80 -2.83
N ALA A 121 2.73 -0.76 -3.68
CA ALA A 121 3.86 -0.52 -4.58
C ALA A 121 5.18 -0.35 -3.83
N THR A 122 5.18 0.40 -2.73
CA THR A 122 6.38 0.63 -1.91
C THR A 122 6.71 -0.59 -1.05
N GLU A 123 5.71 -1.25 -0.48
CA GLU A 123 5.90 -2.48 0.27
C GLU A 123 6.50 -3.59 -0.60
N ASN A 124 5.99 -3.76 -1.83
CA ASN A 124 6.56 -4.67 -2.82
C ASN A 124 8.04 -4.37 -3.13
N LEU A 125 8.43 -3.09 -3.14
CA LEU A 125 9.82 -2.71 -3.32
C LEU A 125 10.69 -3.18 -2.15
N PHE A 126 10.20 -3.12 -0.91
CA PHE A 126 10.90 -3.64 0.25
C PHE A 126 11.03 -5.18 0.20
N TYR A 127 9.96 -5.88 -0.17
CA TYR A 127 10.01 -7.34 -0.36
C TYR A 127 10.94 -7.74 -1.51
N ALA A 128 11.03 -6.94 -2.57
CA ALA A 128 11.91 -7.19 -3.70
C ALA A 128 13.36 -7.38 -3.29
N MET A 129 13.81 -6.64 -2.29
CA MET A 129 15.19 -6.75 -1.79
C MET A 129 15.48 -8.12 -1.18
N GLY A 130 14.47 -8.80 -0.60
CA GLY A 130 14.58 -10.14 -0.05
C GLY A 130 14.40 -11.26 -1.10
N PHE A 131 13.57 -11.04 -2.12
CA PHE A 131 13.17 -12.08 -3.09
C PHE A 131 13.95 -12.09 -4.40
N LEU A 132 14.92 -11.20 -4.57
CA LEU A 132 15.77 -11.12 -5.78
C LEU A 132 16.44 -12.44 -6.18
N SER A 133 16.72 -13.32 -5.21
CA SER A 133 17.35 -14.62 -5.42
C SER A 133 16.48 -15.65 -6.13
N TYR A 134 15.14 -15.45 -6.13
CA TYR A 134 14.18 -16.40 -6.72
C TYR A 134 13.82 -16.13 -8.18
N GLY A 135 14.33 -15.05 -8.75
CA GLY A 135 14.16 -14.68 -10.15
C GLY A 135 13.06 -13.62 -10.38
N LEU A 136 13.30 -12.77 -11.38
CA LEU A 136 12.46 -11.59 -11.68
C LEU A 136 11.03 -11.96 -12.11
N LEU A 137 10.84 -13.07 -12.84
CA LEU A 137 9.51 -13.48 -13.31
C LEU A 137 8.60 -13.88 -12.15
N LEU A 138 9.13 -14.71 -11.23
CA LEU A 138 8.38 -15.13 -10.05
C LEU A 138 8.05 -13.93 -9.17
N PHE A 139 9.00 -13.03 -9.01
CA PHE A 139 8.78 -11.78 -8.26
C PHE A 139 7.68 -10.93 -8.90
N PHE A 140 7.67 -10.75 -10.23
CA PHE A 140 6.61 -10.00 -10.92
C PHE A 140 5.22 -10.59 -10.67
N ILE A 141 5.09 -11.92 -10.74
CA ILE A 141 3.82 -12.61 -10.46
C ILE A 141 3.38 -12.39 -9.01
N LEU A 142 4.32 -12.50 -8.05
CA LEU A 142 4.03 -12.26 -6.63
C LEU A 142 3.57 -10.82 -6.39
N VAL A 143 4.23 -9.82 -6.96
CA VAL A 143 3.85 -8.41 -6.85
C VAL A 143 2.45 -8.15 -7.40
N ALA A 144 2.12 -8.75 -8.55
CA ALA A 144 0.79 -8.59 -9.13
C ALA A 144 -0.31 -9.15 -8.20
N ILE A 145 -0.07 -10.32 -7.59
CA ILE A 145 -1.01 -10.94 -6.65
C ILE A 145 -1.06 -10.14 -5.34
N LEU A 146 0.08 -9.78 -4.75
CA LEU A 146 0.14 -9.02 -3.50
C LEU A 146 -0.55 -7.66 -3.63
N SER A 147 -0.40 -6.98 -4.77
CA SER A 147 -1.07 -5.71 -5.02
C SER A 147 -2.60 -5.81 -4.98
N LEU A 148 -3.17 -6.96 -5.36
CA LEU A 148 -4.61 -7.21 -5.27
C LEU A 148 -5.10 -7.46 -3.83
N ILE A 149 -4.24 -7.98 -2.96
CA ILE A 149 -4.60 -8.23 -1.56
C ILE A 149 -4.81 -6.93 -0.79
N HIS A 150 -4.14 -5.85 -1.21
CA HIS A 150 -4.24 -4.52 -0.56
C HIS A 150 -5.44 -3.68 -1.06
N ILE A 151 -6.20 -4.13 -2.06
CA ILE A 151 -7.43 -3.46 -2.53
C ILE A 151 -8.63 -3.91 -1.70
#